data_f79deeee922b0add8aa777ba9018872a
#
_entry.id   f79deeee922b0add8aa777ba9018872a
#
_cell.length_a   1.000
_cell.length_b   1.000
_cell.length_c   1.000
_cell.angle_alpha   90.00
_cell.angle_beta   90.00
_cell.angle_gamma   90.00
#
_symmetry.space_group_name_H-M   'P 1'
#
loop_
_entity.id
_entity.type
_entity.pdbx_description
1 polymer ?
#
loop_
_entity_poly.entity_id
_entity_poly.type
_entity_poly.pdbx_seq_one_letter_code
_entity_poly.pdbx_strand_id
1 'polypeptide(L)'
;MALIKSVRGFTPEIGENCYLAENATIIGDVIIGKDCSVWFNTVLRGDVNSIRIGDRVNVQDGTVIHTLYQKSVSIIGNDVSIGHNAVIHGAEVKDGALIGMGAVVLDHAVIGEGAIVAAGSVVLSGTIV
;
A
#
# COMPACT_ATOMS: atom_id res chain seq x y z
N MET A 1 11.74 -5.60 -14.89
CA MET A 1 10.40 -4.98 -15.05
C MET A 1 9.44 -5.64 -14.08
N ALA A 2 8.66 -4.88 -13.34
CA ALA A 2 7.69 -5.40 -12.40
C ALA A 2 6.65 -6.30 -13.08
N LEU A 3 6.11 -7.25 -12.35
CA LEU A 3 4.99 -8.07 -12.80
C LEU A 3 3.69 -7.29 -12.59
N ILE A 4 3.06 -6.90 -13.70
CA ILE A 4 1.78 -6.20 -13.68
C ILE A 4 0.73 -7.09 -14.31
N LYS A 5 -0.35 -7.38 -13.58
CA LYS A 5 -1.33 -8.37 -14.02
C LYS A 5 -2.76 -7.87 -13.84
N SER A 6 -3.54 -7.99 -14.90
CA SER A 6 -4.98 -7.69 -14.84
C SER A 6 -5.74 -8.81 -14.15
N VAL A 7 -6.72 -8.44 -13.32
CA VAL A 7 -7.61 -9.39 -12.63
C VAL A 7 -9.02 -8.81 -12.60
N ARG A 8 -10.02 -9.61 -12.91
CA ARG A 8 -11.45 -9.22 -12.91
C ARG A 8 -11.75 -8.00 -13.77
N GLY A 9 -11.02 -7.84 -14.87
CA GLY A 9 -11.21 -6.69 -15.76
C GLY A 9 -10.49 -5.42 -15.31
N PHE A 10 -9.76 -5.44 -14.20
CA PHE A 10 -8.98 -4.31 -13.72
C PHE A 10 -7.51 -4.49 -14.09
N THR A 11 -6.94 -3.47 -14.68
CA THR A 11 -5.50 -3.40 -14.97
C THR A 11 -4.89 -2.31 -14.09
N PRO A 12 -3.78 -2.58 -13.40
CA PRO A 12 -3.13 -1.56 -12.59
C PRO A 12 -2.79 -0.31 -13.41
N GLU A 13 -3.01 0.86 -12.81
CA GLU A 13 -2.67 2.14 -13.40
C GLU A 13 -1.53 2.77 -12.61
N ILE A 14 -0.43 3.06 -13.29
CA ILE A 14 0.78 3.60 -12.67
C ILE A 14 1.00 5.02 -13.17
N GLY A 15 1.13 5.96 -12.24
CA GLY A 15 1.38 7.36 -12.57
C GLY A 15 2.79 7.59 -13.13
N GLU A 16 3.05 8.83 -13.50
CA GLU A 16 4.32 9.23 -14.10
C GLU A 16 5.48 9.12 -13.13
N ASN A 17 6.67 8.89 -13.67
CA ASN A 17 7.94 8.97 -12.95
C ASN A 17 8.02 8.06 -11.73
N CYS A 18 7.43 6.86 -11.82
CA CYS A 18 7.50 5.87 -10.75
C CYS A 18 8.65 4.89 -10.97
N TYR A 19 9.30 4.49 -9.89
CA TYR A 19 10.23 3.38 -9.90
C TYR A 19 9.51 2.11 -9.46
N LEU A 20 9.52 1.10 -10.31
CA LEU A 20 8.97 -0.22 -9.97
C LEU A 20 10.10 -1.24 -10.08
N ALA A 21 10.46 -1.85 -8.95
CA ALA A 21 11.51 -2.86 -8.92
C ALA A 21 11.14 -4.07 -9.78
N GLU A 22 12.14 -4.75 -10.31
CA GLU A 22 11.97 -5.83 -11.29
C GLU A 22 11.05 -6.96 -10.81
N ASN A 23 11.06 -7.27 -9.53
CA ASN A 23 10.24 -8.34 -8.97
C ASN A 23 9.10 -7.84 -8.09
N ALA A 24 8.76 -6.56 -8.17
CA ALA A 24 7.51 -6.08 -7.58
C ALA A 24 6.33 -6.66 -8.35
N THR A 25 5.26 -7.00 -7.63
CA THR A 25 4.07 -7.60 -8.21
C THR A 25 2.87 -6.69 -7.93
N ILE A 26 2.21 -6.23 -9.00
CA ILE A 26 1.07 -5.31 -8.89
C ILE A 26 -0.09 -5.91 -9.67
N ILE A 27 -1.18 -6.22 -8.97
CA ILE A 27 -2.26 -7.02 -9.53
C ILE A 27 -3.60 -6.32 -9.35
N GLY A 28 -4.38 -6.26 -10.42
CA GLY A 28 -5.80 -5.93 -10.39
C GLY A 28 -6.11 -4.45 -10.20
N ASP A 29 -7.04 -4.16 -9.31
CA ASP A 29 -7.57 -2.81 -9.12
C ASP A 29 -6.64 -1.97 -8.22
N VAL A 30 -5.53 -1.56 -8.79
CA VAL A 30 -4.50 -0.74 -8.13
C VAL A 30 -4.29 0.52 -8.95
N ILE A 31 -4.40 1.69 -8.30
CA ILE A 31 -4.05 2.96 -8.91
C ILE A 31 -2.95 3.60 -8.08
N ILE A 32 -1.82 3.91 -8.71
CA ILE A 32 -0.65 4.52 -8.07
C ILE A 32 -0.46 5.91 -8.69
N GLY A 33 -0.27 6.90 -7.85
CA GLY A 33 0.00 8.27 -8.28
C GLY A 33 1.40 8.44 -8.88
N LYS A 34 1.83 9.67 -9.02
CA LYS A 34 3.12 9.99 -9.62
C LYS A 34 4.24 9.99 -8.58
N ASP A 35 5.47 9.87 -9.06
CA ASP A 35 6.70 9.99 -8.25
C ASP A 35 6.76 8.99 -7.10
N CYS A 36 6.19 7.82 -7.29
CA CYS A 36 6.21 6.75 -6.30
C CYS A 36 7.37 5.78 -6.54
N SER A 37 7.76 5.06 -5.49
CA SER A 37 8.72 3.98 -5.62
C SER A 37 8.18 2.72 -4.94
N VAL A 38 8.21 1.62 -5.67
CA VAL A 38 7.76 0.30 -5.20
C VAL A 38 8.94 -0.65 -5.33
N TRP A 39 9.42 -1.15 -4.20
CA TRP A 39 10.71 -1.82 -4.12
C TRP A 39 10.62 -3.34 -4.28
N PHE A 40 11.75 -4.02 -4.10
CA PHE A 40 11.85 -5.45 -4.40
C PHE A 40 10.96 -6.32 -3.51
N ASN A 41 10.39 -7.37 -4.07
CA ASN A 41 9.52 -8.33 -3.38
C ASN A 41 8.24 -7.73 -2.80
N THR A 42 7.85 -6.56 -3.26
CA THR A 42 6.61 -5.90 -2.86
C THR A 42 5.43 -6.51 -3.60
N VAL A 43 4.31 -6.70 -2.92
CA VAL A 43 3.08 -7.20 -3.52
C VAL A 43 1.93 -6.24 -3.24
N LEU A 44 1.37 -5.69 -4.29
CA LEU A 44 0.17 -4.85 -4.25
C LEU A 44 -0.94 -5.64 -4.94
N ARG A 45 -1.79 -6.30 -4.15
CA ARG A 45 -2.76 -7.23 -4.68
C ARG A 45 -4.18 -6.71 -4.53
N GLY A 46 -4.65 -6.01 -5.56
CA GLY A 46 -6.03 -5.50 -5.67
C GLY A 46 -6.93 -6.46 -6.42
N ASP A 47 -6.87 -7.74 -6.06
CA ASP A 47 -7.59 -8.80 -6.76
C ASP A 47 -9.07 -8.89 -6.37
N VAL A 48 -9.40 -8.54 -5.14
CA VAL A 48 -10.78 -8.64 -4.63
C VAL A 48 -11.37 -7.30 -4.22
N ASN A 49 -10.57 -6.25 -4.09
CA ASN A 49 -11.03 -4.89 -3.82
C ASN A 49 -9.92 -3.88 -4.15
N SER A 50 -10.22 -2.61 -3.98
CA SER A 50 -9.40 -1.51 -4.49
C SER A 50 -8.19 -1.18 -3.60
N ILE A 51 -7.06 -0.88 -4.24
CA ILE A 51 -5.90 -0.26 -3.62
C ILE A 51 -5.67 1.08 -4.31
N ARG A 52 -5.61 2.15 -3.53
CA ARG A 52 -5.34 3.50 -4.04
C ARG A 52 -4.13 4.08 -3.34
N ILE A 53 -3.15 4.50 -4.11
CA ILE A 53 -1.90 5.04 -3.60
C ILE A 53 -1.72 6.43 -4.20
N GLY A 54 -1.49 7.43 -3.37
CA GLY A 54 -1.31 8.81 -3.80
C GLY A 54 0.04 9.07 -4.44
N ASP A 55 0.46 10.31 -4.39
CA ASP A 55 1.72 10.76 -5.01
C ASP A 55 2.87 10.69 -4.02
N ARG A 56 4.09 10.50 -4.52
CA ARG A 56 5.32 10.52 -3.73
C ARG A 56 5.32 9.55 -2.56
N VAL A 57 4.76 8.36 -2.81
CA VAL A 57 4.69 7.28 -1.83
C VAL A 57 5.87 6.34 -2.04
N ASN A 58 6.47 5.91 -0.95
CA ASN A 58 7.58 4.95 -0.95
C ASN A 58 7.08 3.66 -0.31
N VAL A 59 7.02 2.59 -1.09
CA VAL A 59 6.63 1.25 -0.62
C VAL A 59 7.87 0.37 -0.64
N GLN A 60 8.43 0.12 0.54
CA GLN A 60 9.74 -0.52 0.65
C GLN A 60 9.66 -2.04 0.53
N ASP A 61 10.84 -2.64 0.43
CA ASP A 61 11.02 -4.05 0.10
C ASP A 61 10.18 -4.99 0.97
N GLY A 62 9.56 -5.98 0.34
CA GLY A 62 8.83 -7.03 1.03
C GLY A 62 7.46 -6.64 1.59
N THR A 63 7.01 -5.41 1.38
CA THR A 63 5.71 -4.95 1.85
C THR A 63 4.58 -5.61 1.07
N VAL A 64 3.49 -5.92 1.78
CA VAL A 64 2.27 -6.46 1.17
C VAL A 64 1.11 -5.50 1.47
N ILE A 65 0.42 -5.08 0.42
CA ILE A 65 -0.83 -4.33 0.54
C ILE A 65 -1.94 -5.16 -0.07
N HIS A 66 -2.98 -5.41 0.70
CA HIS A 66 -4.11 -6.22 0.27
C HIS A 66 -5.41 -5.63 0.82
N THR A 67 -6.51 -6.27 0.52
CA THR A 67 -7.85 -5.82 0.90
C THR A 67 -8.70 -7.02 1.23
N LEU A 68 -9.89 -6.78 1.78
CA LEU A 68 -10.84 -7.85 2.09
C LEU A 68 -12.01 -7.77 1.12
N TYR A 69 -12.40 -8.90 0.55
CA TYR A 69 -13.48 -8.99 -0.43
C TYR A 69 -14.77 -8.34 0.09
N GLN A 70 -15.28 -7.37 -0.67
CA GLN A 70 -16.50 -6.61 -0.39
C GLN A 70 -16.55 -5.88 0.98
N LYS A 71 -15.45 -5.86 1.75
CA LYS A 71 -15.46 -5.31 3.12
C LYS A 71 -14.47 -4.20 3.37
N SER A 72 -13.32 -4.22 2.74
CA SER A 72 -12.33 -3.19 2.98
C SER A 72 -11.52 -2.85 1.73
N VAL A 73 -11.07 -1.61 1.67
CA VAL A 73 -10.15 -1.10 0.65
C VAL A 73 -8.92 -0.56 1.34
N SER A 74 -7.79 -0.54 0.65
CA SER A 74 -6.59 0.11 1.15
C SER A 74 -6.38 1.45 0.46
N ILE A 75 -6.28 2.51 1.25
CA ILE A 75 -6.11 3.87 0.75
C ILE A 75 -4.86 4.46 1.38
N ILE A 76 -3.88 4.80 0.55
CA ILE A 76 -2.63 5.39 0.99
C ILE A 76 -2.58 6.82 0.44
N GLY A 77 -2.43 7.79 1.32
CA GLY A 77 -2.35 9.20 0.93
C GLY A 77 -1.02 9.56 0.28
N ASN A 78 -0.80 10.86 0.13
CA ASN A 78 0.42 11.39 -0.46
C ASN A 78 1.57 11.41 0.56
N ASP A 79 2.79 11.36 0.08
CA ASP A 79 3.99 11.52 0.90
C ASP A 79 4.09 10.50 2.05
N VAL A 80 3.54 9.32 1.87
CA VAL A 80 3.58 8.25 2.85
C VAL A 80 4.80 7.37 2.61
N SER A 81 5.50 7.01 3.68
CA SER A 81 6.58 6.02 3.64
C SER A 81 6.13 4.74 4.34
N ILE A 82 6.25 3.63 3.65
CA ILE A 82 5.91 2.31 4.19
C ILE A 82 7.19 1.49 4.27
N GLY A 83 7.59 1.16 5.48
CA GLY A 83 8.85 0.46 5.75
C GLY A 83 8.87 -0.98 5.26
N HIS A 84 10.06 -1.56 5.25
CA HIS A 84 10.28 -2.94 4.78
C HIS A 84 9.39 -3.94 5.51
N ASN A 85 8.88 -4.92 4.78
CA ASN A 85 8.10 -6.04 5.32
C ASN A 85 6.87 -5.62 6.12
N ALA A 86 6.32 -4.45 5.87
CA ALA A 86 5.05 -4.04 6.47
C ALA A 86 3.88 -4.73 5.77
N VAL A 87 2.76 -4.83 6.46
CA VAL A 87 1.51 -5.33 5.90
C VAL A 87 0.44 -4.28 6.12
N ILE A 88 -0.20 -3.83 5.04
CA ILE A 88 -1.36 -2.96 5.11
C ILE A 88 -2.53 -3.70 4.50
N HIS A 89 -3.53 -3.98 5.30
CA HIS A 89 -4.65 -4.80 4.89
C HIS A 89 -5.97 -4.06 5.12
N GLY A 90 -6.53 -3.49 4.06
CA GLY A 90 -7.82 -2.83 4.11
C GLY A 90 -7.89 -1.61 5.03
N ALA A 91 -6.81 -0.83 5.12
CA ALA A 91 -6.71 0.31 6.02
C ALA A 91 -6.53 1.61 5.26
N GLU A 92 -6.76 2.72 5.93
CA GLU A 92 -6.47 4.05 5.41
C GLU A 92 -5.22 4.61 6.10
N VAL A 93 -4.27 5.08 5.29
CA VAL A 93 -3.06 5.74 5.76
C VAL A 93 -3.05 7.14 5.17
N LYS A 94 -3.18 8.17 6.01
CA LYS A 94 -3.31 9.54 5.55
C LYS A 94 -1.95 10.16 5.22
N ASP A 95 -2.01 11.34 4.61
CA ASP A 95 -0.84 12.01 4.07
C ASP A 95 0.30 12.15 5.07
N GLY A 96 1.50 11.96 4.61
CA GLY A 96 2.71 12.18 5.40
C GLY A 96 2.98 11.17 6.50
N ALA A 97 2.14 10.16 6.66
CA ALA A 97 2.35 9.15 7.70
C ALA A 97 3.56 8.26 7.38
N LEU A 98 4.14 7.68 8.42
CA LEU A 98 5.21 6.71 8.31
C LEU A 98 4.79 5.40 8.96
N ILE A 99 4.83 4.34 8.19
CA ILE A 99 4.57 2.98 8.67
C ILE A 99 5.93 2.31 8.85
N GLY A 100 6.27 1.99 10.10
CA GLY A 100 7.56 1.39 10.42
C GLY A 100 7.71 -0.02 9.84
N MET A 101 8.95 -0.45 9.67
CA MET A 101 9.25 -1.76 9.11
C MET A 101 8.63 -2.88 9.95
N GLY A 102 8.09 -3.87 9.30
CA GLY A 102 7.47 -5.03 9.97
C GLY A 102 6.14 -4.72 10.67
N ALA A 103 5.60 -3.50 10.57
CA ALA A 103 4.31 -3.18 11.15
C ALA A 103 3.18 -3.87 10.39
N VAL A 104 2.10 -4.17 11.11
CA VAL A 104 0.89 -4.76 10.54
C VAL A 104 -0.29 -3.85 10.85
N VAL A 105 -0.93 -3.34 9.78
CA VAL A 105 -2.08 -2.42 9.90
C VAL A 105 -3.30 -3.13 9.35
N LEU A 106 -4.28 -3.38 10.20
CA LEU A 106 -5.41 -4.23 9.88
C LEU A 106 -6.63 -3.44 9.38
N ASP A 107 -7.63 -4.18 8.92
CA ASP A 107 -8.79 -3.66 8.21
C ASP A 107 -9.50 -2.54 9.00
N HIS A 108 -9.89 -1.51 8.29
CA HIS A 108 -10.60 -0.34 8.82
C HIS A 108 -9.82 0.50 9.83
N ALA A 109 -8.54 0.20 10.06
CA ALA A 109 -7.68 1.11 10.83
C ALA A 109 -7.47 2.39 10.03
N VAL A 110 -7.32 3.50 10.73
CA VAL A 110 -7.02 4.80 10.12
C VAL A 110 -5.76 5.36 10.78
N ILE A 111 -4.71 5.53 9.99
CA ILE A 111 -3.47 6.15 10.42
C ILE A 111 -3.55 7.63 10.05
N GLY A 112 -3.53 8.49 11.06
CA GLY A 112 -3.72 9.93 10.87
C GLY A 112 -2.60 10.59 10.10
N GLU A 113 -2.87 11.80 9.65
CA GLU A 113 -1.90 12.61 8.90
C GLU A 113 -0.64 12.84 9.72
N GLY A 114 0.52 12.56 9.14
CA GLY A 114 1.81 12.72 9.79
C GLY A 114 2.09 11.76 10.94
N ALA A 115 1.22 10.80 11.21
CA ALA A 115 1.42 9.86 12.31
C ALA A 115 2.54 8.87 12.00
N ILE A 116 3.15 8.34 13.05
CA ILE A 116 4.21 7.34 12.96
C ILE A 116 3.73 6.06 13.64
N VAL A 117 3.71 4.97 12.89
CA VAL A 117 3.51 3.63 13.44
C VAL A 117 4.88 3.01 13.63
N ALA A 118 5.24 2.72 14.87
CA ALA A 118 6.58 2.20 15.17
C ALA A 118 6.81 0.83 14.52
N ALA A 119 8.09 0.54 14.25
CA ALA A 119 8.47 -0.75 13.67
C ALA A 119 7.94 -1.92 14.51
N GLY A 120 7.44 -2.94 13.84
CA GLY A 120 6.93 -4.16 14.49
C GLY A 120 5.58 -4.00 15.19
N SER A 121 4.96 -2.83 15.13
CA SER A 121 3.66 -2.61 15.78
C SER A 121 2.54 -3.34 15.05
N VAL A 122 1.52 -3.72 15.81
CA VAL A 122 0.26 -4.22 15.25
C VAL A 122 -0.82 -3.20 15.55
N VAL A 123 -1.41 -2.64 14.49
CA VAL A 123 -2.56 -1.73 14.60
C VAL A 123 -3.81 -2.55 14.34
N LEU A 124 -4.58 -2.78 15.37
CA LEU A 124 -5.76 -3.64 15.29
C LEU A 124 -6.86 -3.02 14.43
N SER A 125 -7.74 -3.86 13.94
CA SER A 125 -8.86 -3.44 13.09
C SER A 125 -9.68 -2.33 13.75
N GLY A 126 -10.01 -1.30 12.97
CA GLY A 126 -10.83 -0.17 13.44
C GLY A 126 -10.10 0.82 14.34
N THR A 127 -8.82 0.64 14.62
CA THR A 127 -8.05 1.57 15.45
C THR A 127 -7.83 2.89 14.69
N ILE A 128 -7.98 4.00 15.39
CA ILE A 128 -7.67 5.32 14.86
C ILE A 128 -6.44 5.86 15.58
N VAL A 129 -5.42 6.13 14.79
CA VAL A 129 -4.13 6.61 15.30
C VAL A 129 -3.99 8.11 15.04
#